data_8108a8439976761a172abb9b78f67497
#
_entry.id   8108a8439976761a172abb9b78f67497
#
_cell.length_a   1.000
_cell.length_b   1.000
_cell.length_c   1.000
_cell.angle_alpha   90.00
_cell.angle_beta   90.00
_cell.angle_gamma   90.00
#
_symmetry.space_group_name_H-M   'P 1'
#
loop_
_entity.id
_entity.type
_entity.pdbx_description
1 polymer ?
#
loop_
_entity_poly.entity_id
_entity_poly.type
_entity_poly.pdbx_seq_one_letter_code
_entity_poly.pdbx_strand_id
1 'polypeptide(L)'
;MVTLGDITPSFVKQKALFQTSEDLLFTVSSEGANPLFKFNILSGEITPLLDGPECVVSFSMSRDGKNIAVHLAQMERPDEIWLLELNSEKHFRRITFLNDEYMSSISCNVPEEYHIPSDNAVIQSWVLKPPGFNSKKKYPLLLQIHGGPRAQYGYTWFHEMQVFAAAGFVVLYTNPQGSQGYGHAFADAITGKWAEPAMNDLMAAVDYILELGFVDPEQCFVTGGSYGGYMTNWVISHTNRFKGAVTQRSICDLSSFFGTSDTGWDLEADFHDVPWKNPELYKKWSPITYADQIDTPLCIIHSENDLRCPVEQAEQLFVRLKYDKKPVRLVLFPEESHGLSRGGRPDRRVERLKLMLEEFRVKS
;
A
#
# COMPACT_ATOMS: atom_id res chain seq x y z
N MET A 1 -1.58 11.99 -10.11
CA MET A 1 -0.22 11.73 -9.56
C MET A 1 -0.15 10.25 -9.26
N VAL A 2 0.67 9.50 -9.97
CA VAL A 2 0.80 8.05 -9.71
C VAL A 2 1.67 7.88 -8.49
N THR A 3 1.12 7.31 -7.43
CA THR A 3 1.88 6.91 -6.25
C THR A 3 1.92 5.39 -6.20
N LEU A 4 3.12 4.83 -6.29
CA LEU A 4 3.36 3.42 -6.06
C LEU A 4 3.26 3.14 -4.56
N GLY A 5 2.04 3.15 -4.01
CA GLY A 5 1.79 2.81 -2.62
C GLY A 5 2.74 3.49 -1.62
N ASP A 6 3.12 2.78 -0.59
CA ASP A 6 3.96 3.26 0.50
C ASP A 6 5.47 3.35 0.20
N ILE A 7 5.91 3.11 -1.03
CA ILE A 7 7.34 2.97 -1.36
C ILE A 7 7.92 4.21 -2.03
N THR A 8 7.12 4.95 -2.81
CA THR A 8 7.66 6.08 -3.57
C THR A 8 7.90 7.28 -2.65
N PRO A 9 9.14 7.80 -2.55
CA PRO A 9 9.38 9.03 -1.84
C PRO A 9 8.50 10.16 -2.40
N SER A 10 7.87 10.94 -1.54
CA SER A 10 6.92 12.00 -1.91
C SER A 10 7.52 13.12 -2.78
N PHE A 11 8.84 13.16 -2.93
CA PHE A 11 9.56 14.13 -3.76
C PHE A 11 9.78 13.67 -5.21
N VAL A 12 9.48 12.41 -5.54
CA VAL A 12 9.58 11.94 -6.94
C VAL A 12 8.32 12.36 -7.67
N LYS A 13 8.42 13.42 -8.47
CA LYS A 13 7.37 13.85 -9.39
C LYS A 13 7.61 13.17 -10.73
N GLN A 14 6.70 12.30 -11.15
CA GLN A 14 6.67 11.82 -12.52
C GLN A 14 6.43 13.01 -13.45
N LYS A 15 7.27 13.14 -14.47
CA LYS A 15 7.16 14.19 -15.48
C LYS A 15 6.95 13.54 -16.81
N ALA A 16 5.96 14.00 -17.56
CA ALA A 16 5.94 13.79 -18.98
C ALA A 16 7.08 14.62 -19.60
N LEU A 17 7.85 14.03 -20.51
CA LEU A 17 8.98 14.68 -21.18
C LEU A 17 8.78 14.62 -22.70
N PHE A 18 8.96 15.75 -23.37
CA PHE A 18 9.04 15.76 -24.84
C PHE A 18 10.39 15.19 -25.31
N GLN A 19 10.35 14.13 -26.10
CA GLN A 19 11.51 13.56 -26.78
C GLN A 19 11.83 14.38 -28.05
N THR A 20 10.79 14.75 -28.77
CA THR A 20 10.82 15.63 -29.95
C THR A 20 9.72 16.69 -29.79
N SER A 21 9.51 17.53 -30.79
CA SER A 21 8.34 18.44 -30.84
C SER A 21 7.00 17.69 -30.90
N GLU A 22 7.00 16.41 -31.26
CA GLU A 22 5.81 15.60 -31.55
C GLU A 22 5.66 14.39 -30.58
N ASP A 23 6.74 13.89 -30.03
CA ASP A 23 6.75 12.69 -29.20
C ASP A 23 6.86 13.04 -27.71
N LEU A 24 5.87 12.65 -26.94
CA LEU A 24 5.80 12.80 -25.48
C LEU A 24 6.04 11.46 -24.80
N LEU A 25 6.98 11.42 -23.84
CA LEU A 25 7.21 10.27 -22.97
C LEU A 25 6.44 10.44 -21.65
N PHE A 26 5.76 9.39 -21.21
CA PHE A 26 4.99 9.41 -19.97
C PHE A 26 4.82 8.00 -19.38
N THR A 27 4.46 7.93 -18.11
CA THR A 27 4.10 6.68 -17.44
C THR A 27 2.66 6.70 -16.96
N VAL A 28 2.05 5.53 -16.84
CA VAL A 28 0.70 5.34 -16.29
C VAL A 28 0.70 4.21 -15.28
N SER A 29 -0.24 4.24 -14.32
CA SER A 29 -0.51 3.07 -13.49
C SER A 29 -1.35 2.07 -14.27
N SER A 30 -0.93 0.82 -14.32
CA SER A 30 -1.65 -0.25 -15.00
C SER A 30 -1.40 -1.58 -14.30
N GLU A 31 -2.43 -2.12 -13.64
CA GLU A 31 -2.43 -3.46 -13.06
C GLU A 31 -1.16 -3.80 -12.24
N GLY A 32 -0.85 -2.93 -11.27
CA GLY A 32 0.35 -3.09 -10.43
C GLY A 32 1.66 -2.67 -11.08
N ALA A 33 1.69 -2.45 -12.39
CA ALA A 33 2.84 -1.94 -13.12
C ALA A 33 2.79 -0.41 -13.30
N ASN A 34 3.91 0.15 -13.75
CA ASN A 34 4.01 1.54 -14.14
C ASN A 34 4.84 1.66 -15.44
N PRO A 35 4.28 1.23 -16.58
CA PRO A 35 4.95 1.19 -17.85
C PRO A 35 5.32 2.59 -18.38
N LEU A 36 6.35 2.64 -19.25
CA LEU A 36 6.78 3.85 -19.97
C LEU A 36 6.28 3.79 -21.42
N PHE A 37 5.55 4.82 -21.80
CA PHE A 37 5.02 4.98 -23.15
C PHE A 37 5.59 6.20 -23.87
N LYS A 38 5.55 6.14 -25.21
CA LYS A 38 5.70 7.26 -26.10
C LYS A 38 4.35 7.56 -26.75
N PHE A 39 3.94 8.82 -26.78
CA PHE A 39 2.74 9.32 -27.43
C PHE A 39 3.11 10.32 -28.51
N ASN A 40 2.75 10.06 -29.76
CA ASN A 40 2.89 11.02 -30.83
C ASN A 40 1.65 11.93 -30.89
N ILE A 41 1.84 13.22 -30.62
CA ILE A 41 0.74 14.19 -30.49
C ILE A 41 0.03 14.52 -31.82
N LEU A 42 0.64 14.24 -32.96
CA LEU A 42 0.04 14.50 -34.29
C LEU A 42 -0.78 13.30 -34.76
N SER A 43 -0.23 12.10 -34.66
CA SER A 43 -0.92 10.87 -35.10
C SER A 43 -1.88 10.30 -34.06
N GLY A 44 -1.70 10.65 -32.78
CA GLY A 44 -2.41 10.03 -31.68
C GLY A 44 -1.90 8.63 -31.32
N GLU A 45 -0.80 8.18 -31.91
CA GLU A 45 -0.24 6.85 -31.70
C GLU A 45 0.43 6.75 -30.32
N ILE A 46 0.13 5.66 -29.59
CA ILE A 46 0.78 5.30 -28.32
C ILE A 46 1.64 4.06 -28.55
N THR A 47 2.94 4.15 -28.26
CA THR A 47 3.90 3.07 -28.42
C THR A 47 4.50 2.72 -27.06
N PRO A 48 4.47 1.44 -26.58
CA PRO A 48 5.15 1.05 -25.36
C PRO A 48 6.67 1.08 -25.57
N LEU A 49 7.38 1.65 -24.59
CA LEU A 49 8.83 1.61 -24.52
C LEU A 49 9.29 0.56 -23.49
N LEU A 50 8.63 0.52 -22.34
CA LEU A 50 8.76 -0.52 -21.29
C LEU A 50 7.35 -0.83 -20.83
N ASP A 51 6.92 -2.09 -20.95
CA ASP A 51 5.56 -2.56 -20.63
C ASP A 51 5.53 -3.91 -19.90
N GLY A 52 6.66 -4.26 -19.26
CA GLY A 52 6.80 -5.45 -18.42
C GLY A 52 6.19 -5.30 -17.02
N PRO A 53 6.28 -6.37 -16.20
CA PRO A 53 5.82 -6.38 -14.81
C PRO A 53 6.82 -5.66 -13.89
N GLU A 54 7.03 -4.39 -14.15
CA GLU A 54 7.94 -3.51 -13.45
C GLU A 54 7.35 -2.10 -13.31
N CYS A 55 7.96 -1.29 -12.46
CA CYS A 55 7.51 0.06 -12.21
C CYS A 55 8.60 1.08 -12.55
N VAL A 56 8.36 1.87 -13.59
CA VAL A 56 9.16 3.06 -13.88
C VAL A 56 8.80 4.14 -12.84
N VAL A 57 9.69 4.34 -11.86
CA VAL A 57 9.51 5.32 -10.78
C VAL A 57 9.75 6.73 -11.30
N SER A 58 10.80 6.90 -12.09
CA SER A 58 11.13 8.14 -12.78
C SER A 58 12.06 7.85 -13.96
N PHE A 59 12.18 8.82 -14.86
CA PHE A 59 13.09 8.69 -15.98
C PHE A 59 13.67 10.05 -16.38
N SER A 60 14.80 10.02 -17.05
CA SER A 60 15.42 11.19 -17.66
C SER A 60 16.02 10.80 -19.01
N MET A 61 16.08 11.76 -19.93
CA MET A 61 16.50 11.52 -21.31
C MET A 61 17.79 12.28 -21.61
N SER A 62 18.66 11.66 -22.41
CA SER A 62 19.84 12.32 -22.96
C SER A 62 19.43 13.47 -23.91
N ARG A 63 20.31 14.45 -24.06
CA ARG A 63 20.03 15.63 -24.86
C ARG A 63 19.74 15.36 -26.34
N ASP A 64 20.28 14.26 -26.88
CA ASP A 64 20.08 13.83 -28.27
C ASP A 64 18.82 12.95 -28.44
N GLY A 65 18.07 12.69 -27.35
CA GLY A 65 16.85 11.88 -27.37
C GLY A 65 17.04 10.38 -27.56
N LYS A 66 18.29 9.87 -27.57
CA LYS A 66 18.58 8.48 -27.92
C LYS A 66 18.66 7.54 -26.74
N ASN A 67 18.88 8.07 -25.54
CA ASN A 67 19.06 7.29 -24.32
C ASN A 67 18.12 7.78 -23.23
N ILE A 68 17.52 6.84 -22.51
CA ILE A 68 16.69 7.11 -21.35
C ILE A 68 17.31 6.39 -20.13
N ALA A 69 17.68 7.16 -19.11
CA ALA A 69 18.00 6.62 -17.80
C ALA A 69 16.68 6.41 -17.05
N VAL A 70 16.43 5.20 -16.58
CA VAL A 70 15.19 4.78 -15.94
C VAL A 70 15.50 4.36 -14.50
N HIS A 71 14.87 5.02 -13.53
CA HIS A 71 14.76 4.51 -12.16
C HIS A 71 13.66 3.45 -12.15
N LEU A 72 14.05 2.19 -12.02
CA LEU A 72 13.19 1.03 -12.15
C LEU A 72 13.08 0.29 -10.83
N ALA A 73 11.84 0.08 -10.38
CA ALA A 73 11.50 -0.82 -9.30
C ALA A 73 11.05 -2.18 -9.87
N GLN A 74 11.47 -3.25 -9.21
CA GLN A 74 11.18 -4.65 -9.56
C GLN A 74 10.93 -5.46 -8.26
N MET A 75 10.33 -6.64 -8.35
CA MET A 75 10.03 -7.44 -7.17
C MET A 75 11.26 -8.17 -6.58
N GLU A 76 12.26 -8.43 -7.41
CA GLU A 76 13.41 -9.26 -7.08
C GLU A 76 14.47 -8.55 -6.26
N ARG A 77 14.49 -7.20 -6.32
CA ARG A 77 15.53 -6.37 -5.71
C ARG A 77 15.09 -4.93 -5.48
N PRO A 78 15.77 -4.19 -4.57
CA PRO A 78 15.62 -2.75 -4.47
C PRO A 78 15.89 -2.04 -5.79
N ASP A 79 15.33 -0.84 -5.92
CA ASP A 79 15.38 -0.04 -7.13
C ASP A 79 16.81 0.23 -7.60
N GLU A 80 16.99 0.22 -8.92
CA GLU A 80 18.25 0.50 -9.59
C GLU A 80 18.04 1.40 -10.81
N ILE A 81 19.11 1.99 -11.31
CA ILE A 81 19.08 2.74 -12.56
C ILE A 81 19.39 1.81 -13.74
N TRP A 82 18.56 1.90 -14.75
CA TRP A 82 18.67 1.18 -16.00
C TRP A 82 18.85 2.15 -17.15
N LEU A 83 19.49 1.73 -18.22
CA LEU A 83 19.64 2.47 -19.47
C LEU A 83 18.82 1.80 -20.55
N LEU A 84 17.91 2.57 -21.14
CA LEU A 84 17.17 2.22 -22.34
C LEU A 84 17.75 2.99 -23.52
N GLU A 85 18.34 2.28 -24.49
CA GLU A 85 18.87 2.83 -25.72
C GLU A 85 17.82 2.72 -26.82
N LEU A 86 17.39 3.86 -27.38
CA LEU A 86 16.35 3.96 -28.41
C LEU A 86 16.96 3.87 -29.83
N ASN A 87 17.85 2.91 -30.05
CA ASN A 87 18.39 2.59 -31.37
C ASN A 87 17.55 1.49 -32.04
N SER A 88 17.97 1.04 -33.25
CA SER A 88 17.27 0.01 -34.03
C SER A 88 17.09 -1.32 -33.30
N GLU A 89 17.97 -1.62 -32.35
CA GLU A 89 17.92 -2.80 -31.46
C GLU A 89 17.78 -2.27 -30.03
N LYS A 90 16.55 -2.07 -29.52
CA LYS A 90 16.33 -1.59 -28.15
C LYS A 90 17.17 -2.39 -27.15
N HIS A 91 18.19 -1.74 -26.58
CA HIS A 91 18.98 -2.33 -25.49
C HIS A 91 18.52 -1.76 -24.16
N PHE A 92 18.10 -2.65 -23.26
CA PHE A 92 17.70 -2.31 -21.90
C PHE A 92 18.59 -3.05 -20.90
N ARG A 93 19.39 -2.30 -20.12
CA ARG A 93 20.36 -2.89 -19.20
C ARG A 93 20.50 -2.10 -17.92
N ARG A 94 20.71 -2.81 -16.82
CA ARG A 94 21.02 -2.20 -15.52
C ARG A 94 22.41 -1.55 -15.57
N ILE A 95 22.55 -0.35 -14.99
CA ILE A 95 23.79 0.43 -14.95
C ILE A 95 24.25 0.79 -13.53
N THR A 96 23.44 0.53 -12.50
CA THR A 96 23.83 0.64 -11.10
C THR A 96 23.73 -0.72 -10.39
N PHE A 97 24.53 -0.92 -9.35
CA PHE A 97 24.67 -2.18 -8.62
C PHE A 97 24.78 -1.92 -7.11
N LEU A 98 24.03 -0.91 -6.64
CA LEU A 98 24.16 -0.37 -5.28
C LEU A 98 23.76 -1.38 -4.21
N ASN A 99 22.83 -2.27 -4.53
CA ASN A 99 22.25 -3.21 -3.58
C ASN A 99 22.74 -4.65 -3.75
N ASP A 100 23.65 -4.94 -4.69
CA ASP A 100 24.05 -6.33 -5.00
C ASP A 100 24.74 -7.02 -3.81
N GLU A 101 25.62 -6.34 -3.08
CA GLU A 101 26.28 -6.88 -1.89
C GLU A 101 25.26 -7.21 -0.79
N TYR A 102 24.34 -6.27 -0.51
CA TYR A 102 23.25 -6.47 0.45
C TYR A 102 22.37 -7.66 0.05
N MET A 103 21.91 -7.70 -1.19
CA MET A 103 21.03 -8.76 -1.69
C MET A 103 21.71 -10.14 -1.68
N SER A 104 23.02 -10.21 -1.87
CA SER A 104 23.78 -11.47 -1.75
C SER A 104 23.89 -11.98 -0.32
N SER A 105 23.73 -11.12 0.67
CA SER A 105 23.84 -11.43 2.10
C SER A 105 22.54 -11.85 2.77
N ILE A 106 21.39 -11.68 2.10
CA ILE A 106 20.06 -11.99 2.63
C ILE A 106 19.34 -13.03 1.76
N SER A 107 18.34 -13.68 2.36
CA SER A 107 17.44 -14.58 1.64
C SER A 107 16.09 -13.92 1.48
N CYS A 108 15.72 -13.58 0.25
CA CYS A 108 14.43 -13.01 -0.12
C CYS A 108 13.68 -13.95 -1.07
N ASN A 109 12.35 -13.90 -1.03
CA ASN A 109 11.51 -14.55 -2.02
C ASN A 109 10.87 -13.50 -2.94
N VAL A 110 10.53 -13.92 -4.15
CA VAL A 110 9.71 -13.14 -5.06
C VAL A 110 8.24 -13.46 -4.75
N PRO A 111 7.37 -12.45 -4.65
CA PRO A 111 5.95 -12.69 -4.43
C PRO A 111 5.29 -13.43 -5.60
N GLU A 112 4.38 -14.33 -5.29
CA GLU A 112 3.53 -15.00 -6.27
C GLU A 112 2.27 -14.17 -6.50
N GLU A 113 1.90 -13.95 -7.76
CA GLU A 113 0.72 -13.19 -8.14
C GLU A 113 -0.51 -14.08 -8.26
N TYR A 114 -1.64 -13.56 -7.80
CA TYR A 114 -2.96 -14.19 -7.86
C TYR A 114 -4.02 -13.19 -8.34
N HIS A 115 -4.96 -13.68 -9.16
CA HIS A 115 -6.14 -12.95 -9.57
C HIS A 115 -7.35 -13.58 -8.88
N ILE A 116 -7.83 -12.97 -7.83
CA ILE A 116 -8.81 -13.53 -6.89
C ILE A 116 -10.20 -13.00 -7.22
N PRO A 117 -11.17 -13.86 -7.52
CA PRO A 117 -12.56 -13.43 -7.71
C PRO A 117 -13.13 -12.83 -6.41
N SER A 118 -13.79 -11.70 -6.54
CA SER A 118 -14.62 -11.05 -5.53
C SER A 118 -15.98 -10.72 -6.14
N ASP A 119 -16.96 -10.28 -5.36
CA ASP A 119 -18.37 -10.15 -5.77
C ASP A 119 -18.58 -9.60 -7.19
N ASN A 120 -17.97 -8.49 -7.53
CA ASN A 120 -18.13 -7.81 -8.81
C ASN A 120 -16.80 -7.47 -9.51
N ALA A 121 -15.68 -8.03 -9.03
CA ALA A 121 -14.34 -7.71 -9.51
C ALA A 121 -13.40 -8.92 -9.46
N VAL A 122 -12.28 -8.81 -10.14
CA VAL A 122 -11.12 -9.70 -9.96
C VAL A 122 -10.02 -8.88 -9.33
N ILE A 123 -9.53 -9.33 -8.18
CA ILE A 123 -8.60 -8.59 -7.34
C ILE A 123 -7.18 -9.11 -7.56
N GLN A 124 -6.31 -8.25 -8.10
CA GLN A 124 -4.90 -8.56 -8.20
C GLN A 124 -4.27 -8.56 -6.82
N SER A 125 -3.61 -9.65 -6.49
CA SER A 125 -3.06 -9.93 -5.17
C SER A 125 -1.70 -10.58 -5.29
N TRP A 126 -0.86 -10.41 -4.28
CA TRP A 126 0.44 -11.07 -4.21
C TRP A 126 0.62 -11.74 -2.86
N VAL A 127 1.28 -12.88 -2.89
CA VAL A 127 1.62 -13.67 -1.71
C VAL A 127 3.12 -13.83 -1.62
N LEU A 128 3.71 -13.24 -0.61
CA LEU A 128 5.12 -13.42 -0.30
C LEU A 128 5.27 -14.50 0.77
N LYS A 129 5.82 -15.63 0.39
CA LYS A 129 6.07 -16.78 1.27
C LYS A 129 7.39 -16.61 2.04
N PRO A 130 7.52 -17.15 3.25
CA PRO A 130 8.77 -17.10 4.01
C PRO A 130 9.89 -17.87 3.32
N PRO A 131 11.18 -17.47 3.51
CA PRO A 131 12.31 -18.25 3.06
C PRO A 131 12.25 -19.70 3.57
N GLY A 132 12.53 -20.67 2.71
CA GLY A 132 12.41 -22.08 3.06
C GLY A 132 10.99 -22.60 3.23
N PHE A 133 10.01 -21.93 2.59
CA PHE A 133 8.61 -22.33 2.62
C PHE A 133 8.42 -23.82 2.30
N ASN A 134 7.54 -24.46 3.06
CA ASN A 134 7.14 -25.86 2.86
C ASN A 134 5.62 -25.98 2.93
N SER A 135 4.96 -26.35 1.83
CA SER A 135 3.51 -26.44 1.69
C SER A 135 2.84 -27.43 2.66
N LYS A 136 3.61 -28.31 3.32
CA LYS A 136 3.12 -29.26 4.34
C LYS A 136 3.01 -28.65 5.73
N LYS A 137 3.55 -27.44 5.94
CA LYS A 137 3.48 -26.70 7.20
C LYS A 137 2.40 -25.65 7.14
N LYS A 138 1.96 -25.20 8.33
CA LYS A 138 1.06 -24.06 8.51
C LYS A 138 1.86 -22.84 8.91
N TYR A 139 1.48 -21.69 8.36
CA TYR A 139 2.14 -20.41 8.60
C TYR A 139 1.13 -19.36 9.07
N PRO A 140 1.53 -18.40 9.89
CA PRO A 140 0.71 -17.24 10.17
C PRO A 140 0.53 -16.39 8.91
N LEU A 141 -0.65 -15.81 8.74
CA LEU A 141 -0.97 -14.85 7.67
C LEU A 141 -0.85 -13.42 8.17
N LEU A 142 -0.22 -12.55 7.40
CA LEU A 142 -0.29 -11.11 7.57
C LEU A 142 -0.95 -10.47 6.35
N LEU A 143 -2.15 -9.93 6.52
CA LEU A 143 -2.80 -9.09 5.52
C LEU A 143 -2.24 -7.68 5.60
N GLN A 144 -1.66 -7.20 4.51
CA GLN A 144 -1.11 -5.84 4.37
C GLN A 144 -2.02 -5.01 3.46
N ILE A 145 -2.55 -3.88 3.95
CA ILE A 145 -3.47 -3.02 3.23
C ILE A 145 -2.79 -1.71 2.88
N HIS A 146 -2.80 -1.32 1.58
CA HIS A 146 -2.17 -0.08 1.13
C HIS A 146 -2.96 1.16 1.52
N GLY A 147 -2.27 2.29 1.55
CA GLY A 147 -2.86 3.62 1.71
C GLY A 147 -3.47 4.16 0.41
N GLY A 148 -3.98 5.36 0.44
CA GLY A 148 -4.59 6.04 -0.69
C GLY A 148 -5.93 6.64 -0.29
N PRO A 149 -7.08 6.10 -0.73
CA PRO A 149 -7.37 4.78 -1.36
C PRO A 149 -6.90 4.61 -2.80
N ARG A 150 -6.92 5.67 -3.60
CA ARG A 150 -6.55 5.65 -5.02
C ARG A 150 -5.03 5.59 -5.20
N ALA A 151 -4.43 4.49 -4.71
CA ALA A 151 -3.05 4.07 -4.90
C ALA A 151 -3.07 2.60 -5.36
N GLN A 152 -1.91 1.98 -5.50
CA GLN A 152 -1.81 0.54 -5.76
C GLN A 152 -0.54 -0.03 -5.13
N TYR A 153 -0.56 -1.30 -4.75
CA TYR A 153 0.61 -2.15 -4.69
C TYR A 153 1.01 -2.56 -6.11
N GLY A 154 2.26 -2.96 -6.29
CA GLY A 154 2.70 -3.33 -7.63
C GLY A 154 4.02 -4.11 -7.62
N TYR A 155 4.59 -4.24 -8.79
CA TYR A 155 5.81 -4.97 -9.07
C TYR A 155 7.04 -4.22 -8.55
N THR A 156 7.15 -4.13 -7.22
CA THR A 156 8.25 -3.46 -6.53
C THR A 156 8.76 -4.30 -5.35
N TRP A 157 10.00 -4.10 -4.95
CA TRP A 157 10.57 -4.77 -3.80
C TRP A 157 10.20 -4.04 -2.51
N PHE A 158 9.38 -4.68 -1.69
CA PHE A 158 8.92 -4.14 -0.42
C PHE A 158 9.75 -4.68 0.75
N HIS A 159 10.68 -3.88 1.26
CA HIS A 159 11.49 -4.25 2.40
C HIS A 159 10.66 -4.72 3.60
N GLU A 160 9.61 -3.99 3.96
CA GLU A 160 8.74 -4.32 5.09
C GLU A 160 8.11 -5.72 4.94
N MET A 161 7.62 -6.05 3.76
CA MET A 161 7.02 -7.36 3.48
C MET A 161 8.07 -8.48 3.53
N GLN A 162 9.29 -8.23 3.06
CA GLN A 162 10.41 -9.18 3.17
C GLN A 162 10.79 -9.42 4.63
N VAL A 163 10.77 -8.40 5.48
CA VAL A 163 11.02 -8.52 6.93
C VAL A 163 9.98 -9.43 7.59
N PHE A 164 8.69 -9.26 7.27
CA PHE A 164 7.63 -10.13 7.80
C PHE A 164 7.73 -11.56 7.25
N ALA A 165 8.03 -11.72 5.97
CA ALA A 165 8.26 -13.05 5.40
C ALA A 165 9.46 -13.73 6.04
N ALA A 166 10.57 -13.02 6.27
CA ALA A 166 11.74 -13.55 6.98
C ALA A 166 11.44 -13.92 8.45
N ALA A 167 10.46 -13.24 9.07
CA ALA A 167 9.95 -13.59 10.40
C ALA A 167 8.99 -14.79 10.41
N GLY A 168 8.73 -15.40 9.26
CA GLY A 168 7.93 -16.63 9.12
C GLY A 168 6.48 -16.44 8.70
N PHE A 169 6.06 -15.21 8.37
CA PHE A 169 4.70 -14.96 7.89
C PHE A 169 4.55 -15.26 6.39
N VAL A 170 3.38 -15.73 6.02
CA VAL A 170 2.86 -15.55 4.66
C VAL A 170 2.27 -14.16 4.60
N VAL A 171 2.80 -13.28 3.74
CA VAL A 171 2.34 -11.90 3.61
C VAL A 171 1.44 -11.79 2.37
N LEU A 172 0.18 -11.46 2.59
CA LEU A 172 -0.81 -11.18 1.54
C LEU A 172 -0.98 -9.68 1.40
N TYR A 173 -0.88 -9.17 0.18
CA TYR A 173 -1.20 -7.79 -0.16
C TYR A 173 -1.95 -7.72 -1.47
N THR A 174 -2.94 -6.82 -1.56
CA THR A 174 -3.91 -6.79 -2.64
C THR A 174 -4.20 -5.37 -3.10
N ASN A 175 -4.77 -5.22 -4.30
CA ASN A 175 -5.36 -4.00 -4.81
C ASN A 175 -6.89 -4.14 -4.82
N PRO A 176 -7.58 -3.83 -3.71
CA PRO A 176 -9.04 -3.88 -3.65
C PRO A 176 -9.68 -2.78 -4.49
N GLN A 177 -10.98 -2.87 -4.74
CA GLN A 177 -11.76 -1.80 -5.34
C GLN A 177 -11.52 -0.48 -4.60
N GLY A 178 -11.36 0.61 -5.34
CA GLY A 178 -10.83 1.89 -4.86
C GLY A 178 -9.37 2.13 -5.28
N SER A 179 -8.61 1.07 -5.62
CA SER A 179 -7.24 1.19 -6.11
C SER A 179 -7.18 1.80 -7.51
N GLN A 180 -6.09 2.49 -7.83
CA GLN A 180 -5.79 2.96 -9.18
C GLN A 180 -5.14 1.85 -10.04
N GLY A 181 -5.11 2.06 -11.37
CA GLY A 181 -4.48 1.14 -12.32
C GLY A 181 -5.44 0.14 -12.99
N TYR A 182 -6.70 0.10 -12.56
CA TYR A 182 -7.74 -0.85 -13.05
C TYR A 182 -8.91 -0.14 -13.73
N GLY A 183 -8.70 1.09 -14.17
CA GLY A 183 -9.73 1.93 -14.78
C GLY A 183 -10.56 2.73 -13.76
N HIS A 184 -11.31 3.71 -14.30
CA HIS A 184 -12.04 4.69 -13.48
C HIS A 184 -13.12 4.04 -12.62
N ALA A 185 -13.91 3.12 -13.18
CA ALA A 185 -14.99 2.45 -12.45
C ALA A 185 -14.49 1.67 -11.23
N PHE A 186 -13.32 1.04 -11.32
CA PHE A 186 -12.70 0.33 -10.20
C PHE A 186 -12.23 1.29 -9.11
N ALA A 187 -11.57 2.38 -9.50
CA ALA A 187 -11.09 3.40 -8.56
C ALA A 187 -12.25 4.15 -7.87
N ASP A 188 -13.38 4.30 -8.56
CA ASP A 188 -14.54 5.05 -8.09
C ASP A 188 -15.56 4.18 -7.32
N ALA A 189 -15.35 2.87 -7.28
CA ALA A 189 -16.26 1.93 -6.62
C ALA A 189 -16.52 2.23 -5.13
N ILE A 190 -15.59 2.89 -4.46
CA ILE A 190 -15.66 3.28 -3.04
C ILE A 190 -16.38 4.61 -2.80
N THR A 191 -16.71 5.39 -3.84
CA THR A 191 -17.38 6.70 -3.70
C THR A 191 -18.73 6.51 -3.01
N GLY A 192 -18.97 7.29 -1.95
CA GLY A 192 -20.15 7.21 -1.09
C GLY A 192 -20.19 6.04 -0.10
N LYS A 193 -19.24 5.08 -0.19
CA LYS A 193 -19.20 3.85 0.64
C LYS A 193 -17.77 3.36 0.89
N TRP A 194 -16.97 4.22 1.43
CA TRP A 194 -15.51 4.20 1.48
C TRP A 194 -14.85 2.88 1.91
N ALA A 195 -15.53 2.06 2.70
CA ALA A 195 -14.99 0.81 3.23
C ALA A 195 -15.59 -0.46 2.60
N GLU A 196 -16.86 -0.43 2.17
CA GLU A 196 -17.62 -1.65 1.89
C GLU A 196 -17.05 -2.51 0.75
N PRO A 197 -16.79 -1.99 -0.46
CA PRO A 197 -16.24 -2.82 -1.53
C PRO A 197 -14.85 -3.35 -1.20
N ALA A 198 -13.99 -2.48 -0.62
CA ALA A 198 -12.64 -2.88 -0.24
C ALA A 198 -12.64 -3.96 0.86
N MET A 199 -13.57 -3.91 1.83
CA MET A 199 -13.72 -4.94 2.86
C MET A 199 -14.04 -6.31 2.25
N ASN A 200 -15.00 -6.36 1.32
CA ASN A 200 -15.40 -7.60 0.66
C ASN A 200 -14.22 -8.21 -0.11
N ASP A 201 -13.50 -7.38 -0.86
CA ASP A 201 -12.34 -7.81 -1.62
C ASP A 201 -11.20 -8.35 -0.73
N LEU A 202 -10.92 -7.65 0.38
CA LEU A 202 -9.90 -8.07 1.35
C LEU A 202 -10.27 -9.41 1.99
N MET A 203 -11.54 -9.60 2.34
CA MET A 203 -12.00 -10.86 2.95
C MET A 203 -12.00 -12.00 1.93
N ALA A 204 -12.40 -11.76 0.69
CA ALA A 204 -12.31 -12.74 -0.39
C ALA A 204 -10.86 -13.17 -0.63
N ALA A 205 -9.91 -12.22 -0.60
CA ALA A 205 -8.50 -12.54 -0.74
C ALA A 205 -7.97 -13.39 0.42
N VAL A 206 -8.36 -13.09 1.66
CA VAL A 206 -7.99 -13.90 2.83
C VAL A 206 -8.58 -15.32 2.73
N ASP A 207 -9.85 -15.44 2.36
CA ASP A 207 -10.51 -16.74 2.21
C ASP A 207 -9.81 -17.60 1.15
N TYR A 208 -9.51 -17.02 -0.01
CA TYR A 208 -8.80 -17.72 -1.08
C TYR A 208 -7.45 -18.27 -0.60
N ILE A 209 -6.66 -17.48 0.13
CA ILE A 209 -5.34 -17.92 0.62
C ILE A 209 -5.47 -18.98 1.72
N LEU A 210 -6.50 -18.93 2.55
CA LEU A 210 -6.80 -19.98 3.52
C LEU A 210 -7.12 -21.32 2.84
N GLU A 211 -7.87 -21.31 1.75
CA GLU A 211 -8.23 -22.49 0.96
C GLU A 211 -7.00 -23.18 0.33
N LEU A 212 -5.90 -22.46 0.08
CA LEU A 212 -4.64 -23.06 -0.40
C LEU A 212 -3.98 -24.00 0.63
N GLY A 213 -4.42 -23.97 1.88
CA GLY A 213 -4.14 -24.99 2.87
C GLY A 213 -2.81 -24.87 3.60
N PHE A 214 -1.98 -23.87 3.35
CA PHE A 214 -0.70 -23.65 4.05
C PHE A 214 -0.73 -22.53 5.11
N VAL A 215 -1.86 -21.86 5.28
CA VAL A 215 -2.07 -20.84 6.34
C VAL A 215 -2.81 -21.47 7.54
N ASP A 216 -2.45 -21.02 8.75
CA ASP A 216 -3.18 -21.33 9.97
C ASP A 216 -4.30 -20.28 10.14
N PRO A 217 -5.60 -20.68 10.05
CA PRO A 217 -6.71 -19.75 10.17
C PRO A 217 -6.79 -19.07 11.56
N GLU A 218 -6.22 -19.69 12.60
CA GLU A 218 -6.18 -19.12 13.97
C GLU A 218 -5.00 -18.13 14.15
N GLN A 219 -4.17 -17.94 13.12
CA GLN A 219 -2.98 -17.09 13.16
C GLN A 219 -3.02 -16.05 12.00
N CYS A 220 -4.15 -15.37 11.85
CA CYS A 220 -4.30 -14.29 10.88
C CYS A 220 -4.11 -12.93 11.57
N PHE A 221 -3.31 -12.05 10.95
CA PHE A 221 -3.02 -10.70 11.42
C PHE A 221 -3.30 -9.70 10.30
N VAL A 222 -3.56 -8.43 10.67
CA VAL A 222 -3.84 -7.37 9.70
C VAL A 222 -3.11 -6.09 10.05
N THR A 223 -2.62 -5.41 9.03
CA THR A 223 -1.98 -4.10 9.17
C THR A 223 -2.17 -3.24 7.92
N GLY A 224 -2.06 -1.95 8.10
CA GLY A 224 -2.04 -0.97 7.02
C GLY A 224 -1.77 0.44 7.54
N GLY A 225 -1.46 1.34 6.62
CA GLY A 225 -1.20 2.74 6.95
C GLY A 225 -2.10 3.70 6.17
N SER A 226 -2.42 4.88 6.75
CA SER A 226 -3.28 5.87 6.11
C SER A 226 -4.68 5.29 5.83
N TYR A 227 -5.15 5.32 4.59
CA TYR A 227 -6.37 4.58 4.23
C TYR A 227 -6.26 3.08 4.57
N GLY A 228 -5.11 2.43 4.42
CA GLY A 228 -4.91 1.05 4.88
C GLY A 228 -5.05 0.90 6.40
N GLY A 229 -4.68 1.92 7.17
CA GLY A 229 -4.93 1.99 8.62
C GLY A 229 -6.42 2.19 8.94
N TYR A 230 -7.11 3.04 8.18
CA TYR A 230 -8.56 3.16 8.23
C TYR A 230 -9.23 1.81 7.96
N MET A 231 -8.82 1.11 6.91
CA MET A 231 -9.33 -0.23 6.59
C MET A 231 -8.97 -1.28 7.65
N THR A 232 -7.78 -1.19 8.27
CA THR A 232 -7.43 -2.05 9.41
C THR A 232 -8.41 -1.85 10.56
N ASN A 233 -8.70 -0.60 10.94
CA ASN A 233 -9.68 -0.27 11.98
C ASN A 233 -11.09 -0.75 11.61
N TRP A 234 -11.48 -0.57 10.34
CA TRP A 234 -12.77 -1.00 9.82
C TRP A 234 -12.92 -2.51 9.87
N VAL A 235 -11.94 -3.25 9.35
CA VAL A 235 -11.94 -4.72 9.31
C VAL A 235 -12.12 -5.31 10.71
N ILE A 236 -11.30 -4.89 11.69
CA ILE A 236 -11.37 -5.43 13.04
C ILE A 236 -12.62 -4.99 13.83
N SER A 237 -13.34 -3.97 13.36
CA SER A 237 -14.64 -3.58 13.93
C SER A 237 -15.82 -4.32 13.30
N HIS A 238 -15.60 -5.13 12.24
CA HIS A 238 -16.64 -5.87 11.53
C HIS A 238 -16.39 -7.38 11.47
N THR A 239 -15.22 -7.87 11.92
CA THR A 239 -14.92 -9.30 12.00
C THR A 239 -13.91 -9.61 13.09
N ASN A 240 -14.05 -10.76 13.75
CA ASN A 240 -13.13 -11.27 14.77
C ASN A 240 -12.12 -12.29 14.20
N ARG A 241 -11.92 -12.30 12.88
CA ARG A 241 -11.05 -13.24 12.18
C ARG A 241 -9.57 -13.05 12.51
N PHE A 242 -9.16 -11.84 12.92
CA PHE A 242 -7.77 -11.50 13.13
C PHE A 242 -7.38 -11.61 14.59
N LYS A 243 -6.27 -12.30 14.85
CA LYS A 243 -5.69 -12.51 16.19
C LYS A 243 -5.04 -11.26 16.75
N GLY A 244 -4.60 -10.35 15.91
CA GLY A 244 -3.98 -9.09 16.27
C GLY A 244 -3.92 -8.14 15.08
N ALA A 245 -3.86 -6.85 15.36
CA ALA A 245 -3.83 -5.80 14.36
C ALA A 245 -2.82 -4.70 14.73
N VAL A 246 -2.18 -4.13 13.70
CA VAL A 246 -1.39 -2.91 13.84
C VAL A 246 -1.91 -1.89 12.85
N THR A 247 -2.49 -0.80 13.35
CA THR A 247 -2.92 0.33 12.53
C THR A 247 -1.88 1.45 12.57
N GLN A 248 -1.55 2.04 11.43
CA GLN A 248 -0.50 3.03 11.35
C GLN A 248 -1.01 4.31 10.69
N ARG A 249 -0.68 5.49 11.26
CA ARG A 249 -1.07 6.79 10.68
C ARG A 249 -2.49 6.74 10.11
N SER A 250 -3.42 6.24 10.91
CA SER A 250 -4.75 5.85 10.48
C SER A 250 -5.79 6.94 10.67
N ILE A 251 -6.96 6.70 10.11
CA ILE A 251 -8.17 7.50 10.29
C ILE A 251 -9.16 6.67 11.10
N CYS A 252 -9.85 7.29 12.06
CA CYS A 252 -10.91 6.63 12.81
C CYS A 252 -12.25 7.37 12.79
N ASP A 253 -12.23 8.72 12.68
CA ASP A 253 -13.40 9.58 12.61
C ASP A 253 -13.30 10.50 11.39
N LEU A 254 -14.16 10.28 10.40
CA LEU A 254 -14.15 11.04 9.14
C LEU A 254 -14.62 12.48 9.31
N SER A 255 -15.50 12.76 10.31
CA SER A 255 -15.95 14.12 10.58
C SER A 255 -14.84 14.98 11.17
N SER A 256 -14.09 14.42 12.14
CA SER A 256 -12.91 15.06 12.71
C SER A 256 -11.80 15.20 11.68
N PHE A 257 -11.51 14.13 10.91
CA PHE A 257 -10.53 14.14 9.83
C PHE A 257 -10.80 15.22 8.79
N PHE A 258 -12.07 15.44 8.41
CA PHE A 258 -12.47 16.49 7.45
C PHE A 258 -11.98 17.88 7.89
N GLY A 259 -12.06 18.18 9.19
CA GLY A 259 -11.74 19.48 9.74
C GLY A 259 -10.28 19.67 10.18
N THR A 260 -9.49 18.61 10.30
CA THR A 260 -8.14 18.65 10.91
C THR A 260 -7.03 18.25 9.96
N SER A 261 -7.31 17.46 8.92
CA SER A 261 -6.34 17.03 7.92
C SER A 261 -6.00 18.14 6.92
N ASP A 262 -4.77 18.12 6.41
CA ASP A 262 -4.32 18.99 5.30
C ASP A 262 -5.00 18.68 3.95
N THR A 263 -5.76 17.56 3.87
CA THR A 263 -6.58 17.15 2.71
C THR A 263 -7.98 16.69 3.11
N GLY A 264 -8.45 17.03 4.31
CA GLY A 264 -9.72 16.53 4.82
C GLY A 264 -10.91 16.85 3.94
N TRP A 265 -10.91 18.03 3.32
CA TRP A 265 -11.96 18.45 2.38
C TRP A 265 -12.10 17.60 1.12
N ASP A 266 -11.07 16.81 0.75
CA ASP A 266 -11.14 15.88 -0.40
C ASP A 266 -12.25 14.84 -0.21
N LEU A 267 -12.68 14.59 1.04
CA LEU A 267 -13.83 13.72 1.34
C LEU A 267 -15.14 14.24 0.77
N GLU A 268 -15.28 15.56 0.50
CA GLU A 268 -16.48 16.08 -0.18
C GLU A 268 -16.61 15.48 -1.59
N ALA A 269 -15.50 15.28 -2.30
CA ALA A 269 -15.53 14.61 -3.61
C ALA A 269 -15.94 13.14 -3.50
N ASP A 270 -15.54 12.44 -2.43
CA ASP A 270 -15.88 11.04 -2.21
C ASP A 270 -17.34 10.84 -1.71
N PHE A 271 -17.83 11.72 -0.86
CA PHE A 271 -19.16 11.58 -0.24
C PHE A 271 -20.24 12.46 -0.87
N HIS A 272 -19.88 13.39 -1.76
CA HIS A 272 -20.75 14.39 -2.39
C HIS A 272 -21.51 15.25 -1.37
N ASP A 273 -20.99 15.35 -0.15
CA ASP A 273 -21.57 16.10 0.95
C ASP A 273 -20.50 16.45 2.00
N VAL A 274 -20.85 17.22 3.00
CA VAL A 274 -19.97 17.68 4.06
C VAL A 274 -20.49 17.27 5.45
N PRO A 275 -19.63 17.10 6.48
CA PRO A 275 -20.04 16.54 7.77
C PRO A 275 -21.17 17.28 8.47
N TRP A 276 -21.22 18.61 8.37
CA TRP A 276 -22.26 19.43 9.01
C TRP A 276 -23.61 19.44 8.29
N LYS A 277 -23.66 18.98 7.03
CA LYS A 277 -24.93 18.78 6.30
C LYS A 277 -25.42 17.35 6.41
N ASN A 278 -24.52 16.36 6.42
CA ASN A 278 -24.86 14.94 6.48
C ASN A 278 -23.98 14.20 7.51
N PRO A 279 -24.13 14.49 8.81
CA PRO A 279 -23.32 13.88 9.86
C PRO A 279 -23.47 12.35 9.93
N GLU A 280 -24.66 11.83 9.63
CA GLU A 280 -24.90 10.37 9.68
C GLU A 280 -24.13 9.61 8.60
N LEU A 281 -23.89 10.19 7.43
CA LEU A 281 -23.06 9.60 6.39
C LEU A 281 -21.61 9.44 6.85
N TYR A 282 -21.03 10.50 7.42
CA TYR A 282 -19.67 10.50 7.94
C TYR A 282 -19.52 9.55 9.13
N LYS A 283 -20.50 9.56 10.05
CA LYS A 283 -20.54 8.64 11.19
C LYS A 283 -20.64 7.18 10.75
N LYS A 284 -21.47 6.87 9.75
CA LYS A 284 -21.63 5.52 9.21
C LYS A 284 -20.31 4.93 8.75
N TRP A 285 -19.46 5.73 8.11
CA TRP A 285 -18.17 5.27 7.55
C TRP A 285 -16.98 5.52 8.48
N SER A 286 -17.21 6.00 9.71
CA SER A 286 -16.17 6.21 10.71
C SER A 286 -15.96 4.95 11.58
N PRO A 287 -14.79 4.30 11.56
CA PRO A 287 -14.50 3.11 12.36
C PRO A 287 -14.77 3.29 13.87
N ILE A 288 -14.57 4.49 14.41
CA ILE A 288 -14.80 4.79 15.83
C ILE A 288 -16.26 4.57 16.24
N THR A 289 -17.20 4.64 15.32
CA THR A 289 -18.62 4.34 15.54
C THR A 289 -18.84 2.91 16.01
N TYR A 290 -18.01 2.00 15.56
CA TYR A 290 -18.09 0.55 15.80
C TYR A 290 -16.99 0.05 16.74
N ALA A 291 -16.34 0.95 17.48
CA ALA A 291 -15.19 0.61 18.31
C ALA A 291 -15.54 -0.36 19.45
N ASP A 292 -16.80 -0.35 19.92
CA ASP A 292 -17.31 -1.32 20.91
C ASP A 292 -17.31 -2.78 20.41
N GLN A 293 -17.32 -2.99 19.09
CA GLN A 293 -17.24 -4.30 18.45
C GLN A 293 -15.81 -4.82 18.26
N ILE A 294 -14.79 -3.99 18.50
CA ILE A 294 -13.39 -4.38 18.35
C ILE A 294 -12.97 -5.26 19.55
N ASP A 295 -12.78 -6.56 19.31
CA ASP A 295 -12.21 -7.49 20.28
C ASP A 295 -10.75 -7.87 19.94
N THR A 296 -10.33 -7.65 18.69
CA THR A 296 -8.96 -7.88 18.25
C THR A 296 -7.97 -6.97 18.98
N PRO A 297 -6.90 -7.50 19.63
CA PRO A 297 -5.84 -6.68 20.19
C PRO A 297 -5.23 -5.74 19.14
N LEU A 298 -5.20 -4.44 19.46
CA LEU A 298 -4.79 -3.40 18.53
C LEU A 298 -3.57 -2.63 19.04
N CYS A 299 -2.52 -2.54 18.20
CA CYS A 299 -1.46 -1.56 18.36
C CYS A 299 -1.66 -0.42 17.37
N ILE A 300 -1.74 0.81 17.89
CA ILE A 300 -1.84 2.04 17.11
C ILE A 300 -0.45 2.68 17.06
N ILE A 301 0.13 2.80 15.87
CA ILE A 301 1.40 3.49 15.63
C ILE A 301 1.12 4.79 14.90
N HIS A 302 1.53 5.92 15.47
CA HIS A 302 1.27 7.23 14.88
C HIS A 302 2.46 8.19 15.05
N SER A 303 2.57 9.16 14.14
CA SER A 303 3.59 10.21 14.18
C SER A 303 2.97 11.51 14.72
N GLU A 304 3.65 12.21 15.63
CA GLU A 304 3.09 13.42 16.27
C GLU A 304 2.88 14.59 15.29
N ASN A 305 3.73 14.71 14.25
CA ASN A 305 3.63 15.77 13.25
C ASN A 305 2.96 15.30 11.95
N ASP A 306 2.04 14.34 12.05
CA ASP A 306 1.26 13.90 10.92
C ASP A 306 0.12 14.88 10.63
N LEU A 307 0.26 15.68 9.57
CA LEU A 307 -0.77 16.62 9.12
C LEU A 307 -1.76 15.98 8.15
N ARG A 308 -1.42 14.83 7.56
CA ARG A 308 -2.27 14.11 6.62
C ARG A 308 -3.35 13.30 7.36
N CYS A 309 -2.92 12.49 8.32
CA CYS A 309 -3.80 11.85 9.29
C CYS A 309 -3.41 12.41 10.66
N PRO A 310 -4.06 13.45 11.15
CA PRO A 310 -3.66 14.10 12.39
C PRO A 310 -3.63 13.15 13.58
N VAL A 311 -2.70 13.37 14.50
CA VAL A 311 -2.44 12.47 15.65
C VAL A 311 -3.68 12.24 16.52
N GLU A 312 -4.59 13.23 16.54
CA GLU A 312 -5.86 13.13 17.28
C GLU A 312 -6.75 11.96 16.80
N GLN A 313 -6.58 11.51 15.56
CA GLN A 313 -7.26 10.31 15.05
C GLN A 313 -6.83 9.04 15.82
N ALA A 314 -5.55 8.94 16.15
CA ALA A 314 -5.02 7.85 16.97
C ALA A 314 -5.46 7.97 18.43
N GLU A 315 -5.43 9.19 18.98
CA GLU A 315 -5.81 9.48 20.36
C GLU A 315 -7.29 9.20 20.62
N GLN A 316 -8.18 9.62 19.71
CA GLN A 316 -9.62 9.36 19.80
C GLN A 316 -9.92 7.85 19.86
N LEU A 317 -9.34 7.08 18.94
CA LEU A 317 -9.54 5.63 18.90
C LEU A 317 -8.97 4.96 20.16
N PHE A 318 -7.77 5.37 20.59
CA PHE A 318 -7.14 4.85 21.80
C PHE A 318 -7.99 5.11 23.04
N VAL A 319 -8.45 6.34 23.25
CA VAL A 319 -9.27 6.73 24.40
C VAL A 319 -10.59 5.95 24.40
N ARG A 320 -11.25 5.84 23.24
CA ARG A 320 -12.49 5.10 23.08
C ARG A 320 -12.30 3.62 23.45
N LEU A 321 -11.28 2.95 22.92
CA LEU A 321 -11.01 1.54 23.21
C LEU A 321 -10.60 1.32 24.68
N LYS A 322 -9.83 2.24 25.28
CA LYS A 322 -9.50 2.17 26.69
C LYS A 322 -10.74 2.33 27.58
N TYR A 323 -11.63 3.25 27.24
CA TYR A 323 -12.90 3.41 27.96
C TYR A 323 -13.74 2.15 27.92
N ASP A 324 -13.81 1.50 26.76
CA ASP A 324 -14.54 0.24 26.55
C ASP A 324 -13.76 -0.99 27.07
N LYS A 325 -12.59 -0.80 27.73
CA LYS A 325 -11.72 -1.86 28.30
C LYS A 325 -11.21 -2.85 27.27
N LYS A 326 -11.06 -2.42 26.01
CA LYS A 326 -10.50 -3.25 24.92
C LYS A 326 -8.98 -3.30 24.98
N PRO A 327 -8.35 -4.38 24.51
CA PRO A 327 -6.89 -4.51 24.46
C PRO A 327 -6.29 -3.58 23.41
N VAL A 328 -5.76 -2.44 23.83
CA VAL A 328 -5.16 -1.45 22.93
C VAL A 328 -3.87 -0.86 23.50
N ARG A 329 -2.89 -0.65 22.62
CA ARG A 329 -1.63 0.06 22.86
C ARG A 329 -1.52 1.23 21.88
N LEU A 330 -1.03 2.39 22.33
CA LEU A 330 -0.70 3.53 21.49
C LEU A 330 0.81 3.77 21.57
N VAL A 331 1.45 3.90 20.42
CA VAL A 331 2.87 4.26 20.29
C VAL A 331 2.97 5.49 19.39
N LEU A 332 3.50 6.58 19.95
CA LEU A 332 3.73 7.83 19.25
C LEU A 332 5.21 7.98 18.90
N PHE A 333 5.47 8.43 17.67
CA PHE A 333 6.81 8.77 17.18
C PHE A 333 6.95 10.30 17.15
N PRO A 334 7.69 10.89 18.11
CA PRO A 334 7.89 12.34 18.18
C PRO A 334 8.57 12.87 16.92
N GLU A 335 8.22 14.10 16.50
CA GLU A 335 8.84 14.82 15.38
C GLU A 335 8.67 14.16 13.99
N GLU A 336 8.14 12.95 13.89
CA GLU A 336 7.90 12.28 12.62
C GLU A 336 6.58 12.73 11.98
N SER A 337 6.51 12.59 10.65
CA SER A 337 5.36 12.95 9.83
C SER A 337 4.63 11.72 9.30
N HIS A 338 3.63 11.92 8.45
CA HIS A 338 2.91 10.85 7.72
C HIS A 338 3.85 9.90 6.97
N GLY A 339 5.03 10.36 6.60
CA GLY A 339 6.02 9.62 5.86
C GLY A 339 6.97 8.74 6.68
N LEU A 340 6.77 8.54 7.98
CA LEU A 340 7.69 7.79 8.86
C LEU A 340 8.23 6.49 8.23
N SER A 341 7.35 5.65 7.67
CA SER A 341 7.75 4.36 7.07
C SER A 341 8.65 4.49 5.84
N ARG A 342 8.65 5.64 5.16
CA ARG A 342 9.35 5.90 3.89
C ARG A 342 10.57 6.80 4.06
N GLY A 343 10.35 8.00 4.59
CA GLY A 343 11.33 9.07 4.70
C GLY A 343 11.66 9.49 6.13
N GLY A 344 11.12 8.81 7.13
CA GLY A 344 11.43 9.06 8.53
C GLY A 344 12.87 8.70 8.90
N ARG A 345 13.31 9.12 10.06
CA ARG A 345 14.66 8.81 10.58
C ARG A 345 14.90 7.31 10.54
N PRO A 346 16.09 6.86 10.11
CA PRO A 346 16.39 5.43 9.97
C PRO A 346 16.20 4.61 11.26
N ASP A 347 16.62 5.17 12.40
CA ASP A 347 16.45 4.52 13.72
C ASP A 347 14.97 4.31 14.07
N ARG A 348 14.11 5.29 13.78
CA ARG A 348 12.66 5.21 14.02
C ARG A 348 11.96 4.27 13.05
N ARG A 349 12.40 4.21 11.81
CA ARG A 349 11.91 3.22 10.84
C ARG A 349 12.19 1.79 11.30
N VAL A 350 13.41 1.55 11.82
CA VAL A 350 13.79 0.25 12.40
C VAL A 350 12.95 -0.06 13.64
N GLU A 351 12.80 0.90 14.54
CA GLU A 351 12.00 0.72 15.76
C GLU A 351 10.53 0.41 15.45
N ARG A 352 9.94 1.10 14.48
CA ARG A 352 8.59 0.82 14.01
C ARG A 352 8.44 -0.64 13.56
N LEU A 353 9.36 -1.16 12.75
CA LEU A 353 9.31 -2.56 12.30
C LEU A 353 9.48 -3.55 13.43
N LYS A 354 10.35 -3.27 14.41
CA LYS A 354 10.50 -4.10 15.61
C LYS A 354 9.21 -4.17 16.42
N LEU A 355 8.58 -3.02 16.66
CA LEU A 355 7.30 -2.94 17.36
C LEU A 355 6.22 -3.77 16.64
N MET A 356 6.11 -3.67 15.33
CA MET A 356 5.15 -4.45 14.56
C MET A 356 5.42 -5.97 14.70
N LEU A 357 6.69 -6.40 14.60
CA LEU A 357 7.07 -7.80 14.80
C LEU A 357 6.77 -8.29 16.22
N GLU A 358 6.91 -7.44 17.22
CA GLU A 358 6.58 -7.77 18.61
C GLU A 358 5.08 -7.99 18.80
N GLU A 359 4.24 -7.13 18.22
CA GLU A 359 2.78 -7.23 18.30
C GLU A 359 2.23 -8.46 17.57
N PHE A 360 2.89 -8.88 16.48
CA PHE A 360 2.50 -10.06 15.70
C PHE A 360 3.16 -11.36 16.19
N ARG A 361 4.01 -11.31 17.21
CA ARG A 361 4.63 -12.54 17.74
C ARG A 361 3.57 -13.54 18.15
N VAL A 362 3.58 -14.66 17.47
CA VAL A 362 2.85 -15.86 17.87
C VAL A 362 3.45 -16.28 19.22
N LYS A 363 2.73 -16.05 20.33
CA LYS A 363 3.11 -16.63 21.59
C LYS A 363 2.98 -18.15 21.44
N SER A 364 4.14 -18.81 21.34
CA SER A 364 4.26 -20.27 21.33
C SER A 364 3.67 -20.90 22.58
#